data_01377021b7dbb79f634110eb07a22951
#
_entry.id   01377021b7dbb79f634110eb07a22951
#
_cell.length_a   1.000
_cell.length_b   1.000
_cell.length_c   1.000
_cell.angle_alpha   90.00
_cell.angle_beta   90.00
_cell.angle_gamma   90.00
#
_symmetry.space_group_name_H-M   'P 1'
#
loop_
_entity.id
_entity.type
_entity.pdbx_description
1 polymer ?
#
loop_
_entity_poly.entity_id
_entity_poly.type
_entity_poly.pdbx_seq_one_letter_code
_entity_poly.pdbx_strand_id
1 'polypeptide(L)'
;MIMRVVLAVSAIAFATTAVIAQQDPIAARKAIMKANGQAAQLGTKMTKGEEPFSVEKGKKVFATYQDVAKAHELFPDTSKTGGDTAALPAIWENKADFNARLTKLETEAKAAEAKVTDLDTFKAQFTEVQKNCGGCHQTYRKRQS
;
A
#
# COMPACT_ATOMS: atom_id res chain seq x y z
N MET A 1 -71.92 -4.68 -22.86
CA MET A 1 -70.99 -3.58 -23.12
C MET A 1 -69.99 -3.58 -21.97
N ILE A 2 -68.86 -4.24 -22.14
CA ILE A 2 -67.85 -4.50 -21.06
C ILE A 2 -66.67 -3.58 -21.33
N MET A 3 -66.48 -2.57 -20.46
CA MET A 3 -65.45 -1.59 -20.55
C MET A 3 -64.16 -2.14 -19.91
N ARG A 4 -63.15 -2.45 -20.73
CA ARG A 4 -61.84 -2.90 -20.28
C ARG A 4 -60.99 -1.68 -19.86
N VAL A 5 -60.74 -1.55 -18.55
CA VAL A 5 -59.80 -0.59 -18.01
C VAL A 5 -58.38 -1.19 -18.09
N VAL A 6 -57.53 -0.61 -18.91
CA VAL A 6 -56.12 -0.95 -19.00
C VAL A 6 -55.36 -0.07 -17.98
N LEU A 7 -54.88 -0.70 -16.89
CA LEU A 7 -53.98 -0.09 -15.92
C LEU A 7 -52.53 -0.14 -16.48
N ALA A 8 -52.01 1.01 -16.91
CA ALA A 8 -50.61 1.16 -17.25
C ALA A 8 -49.79 1.33 -15.97
N VAL A 9 -49.04 0.30 -15.63
CA VAL A 9 -48.07 0.33 -14.52
C VAL A 9 -46.78 0.93 -15.07
N SER A 10 -46.50 2.22 -14.76
CA SER A 10 -45.23 2.85 -15.06
C SER A 10 -44.17 2.43 -14.04
N ALA A 11 -43.25 1.55 -14.45
CA ALA A 11 -42.09 1.18 -13.68
C ALA A 11 -41.08 2.35 -13.72
N ILE A 12 -40.96 3.10 -12.62
CA ILE A 12 -39.90 4.07 -12.43
C ILE A 12 -38.63 3.31 -12.00
N ALA A 13 -37.72 3.15 -12.95
CA ALA A 13 -36.39 2.60 -12.66
C ALA A 13 -35.57 3.66 -11.90
N PHE A 14 -35.40 3.49 -10.60
CA PHE A 14 -34.41 4.24 -9.82
C PHE A 14 -33.01 3.78 -10.24
N ALA A 15 -32.34 4.54 -11.09
CA ALA A 15 -30.91 4.39 -11.32
C ALA A 15 -30.17 4.84 -10.04
N THR A 16 -29.81 3.92 -9.18
CA THR A 16 -28.88 4.17 -8.06
C THR A 16 -27.50 4.35 -8.66
N THR A 17 -27.09 5.61 -8.89
CA THR A 17 -25.70 5.95 -9.13
C THR A 17 -24.94 5.63 -7.85
N ALA A 18 -24.24 4.50 -7.84
CA ALA A 18 -23.25 4.19 -6.81
C ALA A 18 -22.16 5.28 -6.90
N VAL A 19 -22.22 6.28 -6.02
CA VAL A 19 -21.11 7.19 -5.78
C VAL A 19 -20.03 6.33 -5.14
N ILE A 20 -19.08 5.86 -5.94
CA ILE A 20 -17.84 5.27 -5.43
C ILE A 20 -17.16 6.43 -4.72
N ALA A 21 -17.26 6.44 -3.39
CA ALA A 21 -16.52 7.39 -2.57
C ALA A 21 -15.05 7.22 -2.91
N GLN A 22 -14.49 8.19 -3.62
CA GLN A 22 -13.09 8.18 -4.02
C GLN A 22 -12.27 8.20 -2.72
N GLN A 23 -11.64 7.07 -2.41
CA GLN A 23 -10.89 6.91 -1.16
C GLN A 23 -9.83 8.02 -1.09
N ASP A 24 -9.78 8.76 0.02
CA ASP A 24 -8.78 9.82 0.23
C ASP A 24 -7.37 9.25 -0.02
N PRO A 25 -6.66 9.74 -1.06
CA PRO A 25 -5.36 9.17 -1.43
C PRO A 25 -4.31 9.38 -0.31
N ILE A 26 -4.45 10.42 0.51
CA ILE A 26 -3.55 10.66 1.65
C ILE A 26 -3.79 9.60 2.72
N ALA A 27 -5.04 9.34 3.08
CA ALA A 27 -5.38 8.29 4.05
C ALA A 27 -4.97 6.90 3.54
N ALA A 28 -5.20 6.60 2.25
CA ALA A 28 -4.86 5.32 1.65
C ALA A 28 -3.35 5.04 1.68
N ARG A 29 -2.50 5.98 1.24
CA ARG A 29 -1.04 5.79 1.28
C ARG A 29 -0.48 5.72 2.71
N LYS A 30 -1.08 6.45 3.65
CA LYS A 30 -0.73 6.34 5.08
C LYS A 30 -1.07 4.96 5.63
N ALA A 31 -2.20 4.36 5.24
CA ALA A 31 -2.57 3.01 5.64
C ALA A 31 -1.57 1.96 5.13
N ILE A 32 -1.13 2.05 3.87
CA ILE A 32 -0.08 1.18 3.32
C ILE A 32 1.21 1.32 4.12
N MET A 33 1.66 2.54 4.40
CA MET A 33 2.88 2.76 5.17
C MET A 33 2.77 2.29 6.62
N LYS A 34 1.60 2.42 7.24
CA LYS A 34 1.33 1.86 8.58
C LYS A 34 1.46 0.34 8.59
N ALA A 35 0.87 -0.33 7.61
CA ALA A 35 0.97 -1.79 7.47
C ALA A 35 2.44 -2.22 7.26
N ASN A 36 3.18 -1.54 6.39
CA ASN A 36 4.60 -1.79 6.16
C ASN A 36 5.43 -1.58 7.44
N GLY A 37 5.13 -0.54 8.22
CA GLY A 37 5.79 -0.30 9.52
C GLY A 37 5.52 -1.42 10.53
N GLN A 38 4.31 -1.93 10.61
CA GLN A 38 3.96 -3.08 11.45
C GLN A 38 4.69 -4.36 11.01
N ALA A 39 4.75 -4.61 9.70
CA ALA A 39 5.50 -5.73 9.15
C ALA A 39 7.01 -5.61 9.44
N ALA A 40 7.59 -4.41 9.35
CA ALA A 40 8.97 -4.14 9.71
C ALA A 40 9.24 -4.41 11.19
N GLN A 41 8.34 -4.01 12.09
CA GLN A 41 8.45 -4.28 13.52
C GLN A 41 8.39 -5.78 13.80
N LEU A 42 7.46 -6.51 13.16
CA LEU A 42 7.37 -7.97 13.29
C LEU A 42 8.65 -8.64 12.81
N GLY A 43 9.15 -8.26 11.63
CA GLY A 43 10.41 -8.78 11.08
C GLY A 43 11.58 -8.52 12.01
N THR A 44 11.69 -7.32 12.57
CA THR A 44 12.74 -6.97 13.54
C THR A 44 12.65 -7.81 14.80
N LYS A 45 11.47 -8.02 15.35
CA LYS A 45 11.27 -8.88 16.53
C LYS A 45 11.69 -10.32 16.26
N MET A 46 11.32 -10.87 15.09
CA MET A 46 11.74 -12.22 14.70
C MET A 46 13.27 -12.32 14.54
N THR A 47 13.92 -11.33 13.94
CA THR A 47 15.39 -11.34 13.78
C THR A 47 16.13 -11.27 15.11
N LYS A 48 15.55 -10.64 16.14
CA LYS A 48 16.10 -10.53 17.51
C LYS A 48 15.72 -11.69 18.42
N GLY A 49 14.83 -12.59 17.99
CA GLY A 49 14.31 -13.67 18.83
C GLY A 49 13.26 -13.21 19.86
N GLU A 50 12.77 -11.99 19.76
CA GLU A 50 11.70 -11.44 20.60
C GLU A 50 10.30 -11.95 20.17
N GLU A 51 10.18 -12.43 18.95
CA GLU A 51 9.01 -13.10 18.39
C GLU A 51 9.42 -14.41 17.76
N PRO A 52 8.73 -15.53 18.05
CA PRO A 52 9.00 -16.81 17.40
C PRO A 52 8.86 -16.72 15.89
N PHE A 53 9.91 -17.11 15.17
CA PHE A 53 9.90 -17.17 13.71
C PHE A 53 9.03 -18.33 13.20
N SER A 54 8.31 -18.09 12.12
CA SER A 54 7.81 -19.14 11.22
C SER A 54 7.99 -18.67 9.77
N VAL A 55 8.12 -19.63 8.86
CA VAL A 55 8.23 -19.34 7.42
C VAL A 55 7.02 -18.53 6.94
N GLU A 56 5.83 -18.87 7.43
CA GLU A 56 4.61 -18.16 7.11
C GLU A 56 4.66 -16.67 7.53
N LYS A 57 5.05 -16.40 8.80
CA LYS A 57 5.22 -15.02 9.28
C LYS A 57 6.28 -14.28 8.48
N GLY A 58 7.40 -14.90 8.18
CA GLY A 58 8.47 -14.31 7.38
C GLY A 58 8.00 -13.94 5.97
N LYS A 59 7.31 -14.84 5.29
CA LYS A 59 6.71 -14.58 3.97
C LYS A 59 5.67 -13.47 4.04
N LYS A 60 4.82 -13.44 5.07
CA LYS A 60 3.80 -12.40 5.24
C LYS A 60 4.39 -11.00 5.38
N VAL A 61 5.57 -10.85 6.01
CA VAL A 61 6.28 -9.56 6.05
C VAL A 61 6.55 -9.06 4.63
N PHE A 62 7.10 -9.89 3.76
CA PHE A 62 7.39 -9.50 2.39
C PHE A 62 6.14 -9.33 1.53
N ALA A 63 5.12 -10.16 1.71
CA ALA A 63 3.83 -9.99 1.04
C ALA A 63 3.21 -8.62 1.38
N THR A 64 3.33 -8.16 2.63
CA THR A 64 2.87 -6.82 3.03
C THR A 64 3.65 -5.71 2.32
N TYR A 65 4.96 -5.87 2.12
CA TYR A 65 5.77 -4.90 1.40
C TYR A 65 5.40 -4.79 -0.08
N GLN A 66 4.91 -5.86 -0.71
CA GLN A 66 4.43 -5.83 -2.09
C GLN A 66 3.20 -4.93 -2.27
N ASP A 67 2.42 -4.70 -1.22
CA ASP A 67 1.27 -3.78 -1.25
C ASP A 67 1.66 -2.33 -1.58
N VAL A 68 2.95 -1.98 -1.52
CA VAL A 68 3.45 -0.67 -1.94
C VAL A 68 3.15 -0.38 -3.42
N ALA A 69 2.98 -1.41 -4.25
CA ALA A 69 2.57 -1.25 -5.64
C ALA A 69 1.25 -0.49 -5.78
N LYS A 70 0.34 -0.66 -4.82
CA LYS A 70 -0.94 0.06 -4.77
C LYS A 70 -0.76 1.58 -4.58
N ALA A 71 0.41 2.02 -4.12
CA ALA A 71 0.69 3.43 -3.90
C ALA A 71 0.97 4.23 -5.19
N HIS A 72 1.23 3.59 -6.33
CA HIS A 72 1.50 4.28 -7.60
C HIS A 72 0.43 5.33 -7.96
N GLU A 73 -0.84 5.03 -7.69
CA GLU A 73 -1.98 5.88 -8.02
C GLU A 73 -2.38 6.82 -6.89
N LEU A 74 -1.75 6.72 -5.71
CA LEU A 74 -2.12 7.46 -4.51
C LEU A 74 -1.39 8.81 -4.36
N PHE A 75 -0.77 9.30 -5.43
CA PHE A 75 -0.09 10.60 -5.47
C PHE A 75 -0.59 11.46 -6.64
N PRO A 76 -1.94 11.70 -6.76
CA PRO A 76 -2.45 12.67 -7.72
C PRO A 76 -2.04 14.09 -7.32
N ASP A 77 -2.04 15.02 -8.27
CA ASP A 77 -1.66 16.41 -8.02
C ASP A 77 -2.52 17.09 -6.93
N THR A 78 -3.76 16.70 -6.81
CA THR A 78 -4.69 17.18 -5.78
C THR A 78 -4.31 16.78 -4.36
N SER A 79 -3.38 15.84 -4.19
CA SER A 79 -2.92 15.35 -2.88
C SER A 79 -1.51 15.83 -2.47
N LYS A 80 -0.98 16.83 -3.19
CA LYS A 80 0.31 17.48 -2.88
C LYS A 80 0.30 18.20 -1.54
N THR A 81 -0.83 18.82 -1.23
CA THR A 81 -1.03 19.64 -0.03
C THR A 81 -2.34 19.20 0.65
N GLY A 82 -2.52 19.66 1.88
CA GLY A 82 -3.71 19.35 2.68
C GLY A 82 -3.55 18.07 3.49
N GLY A 83 -4.49 17.87 4.39
CA GLY A 83 -4.43 16.77 5.34
C GLY A 83 -3.12 16.75 6.13
N ASP A 84 -2.89 15.64 6.82
CA ASP A 84 -1.64 15.38 7.57
C ASP A 84 -0.68 14.55 6.69
N THR A 85 -0.24 15.15 5.56
CA THR A 85 0.69 14.47 4.65
C THR A 85 2.15 14.74 5.01
N ALA A 86 2.95 13.66 5.08
CA ALA A 86 4.39 13.73 5.19
C ALA A 86 5.11 13.62 3.82
N ALA A 87 4.38 13.55 2.71
CA ALA A 87 4.96 13.52 1.37
C ALA A 87 5.60 14.85 1.03
N LEU A 88 6.80 14.82 0.44
CA LEU A 88 7.50 16.00 -0.05
C LEU A 88 7.11 16.31 -1.50
N PRO A 89 7.16 17.60 -1.94
CA PRO A 89 6.94 18.00 -3.33
C PRO A 89 7.81 17.25 -4.35
N ALA A 90 9.01 16.85 -3.94
CA ALA A 90 9.95 16.07 -4.74
C ALA A 90 9.33 14.81 -5.39
N ILE A 91 8.27 14.24 -4.81
CA ILE A 91 7.53 13.10 -5.40
C ILE A 91 6.95 13.47 -6.77
N TRP A 92 6.35 14.64 -6.88
CA TRP A 92 5.71 15.12 -8.11
C TRP A 92 6.70 15.69 -9.11
N GLU A 93 7.80 16.25 -8.60
CA GLU A 93 8.90 16.78 -9.41
C GLU A 93 9.71 15.65 -10.06
N ASN A 94 9.85 14.50 -9.37
CA ASN A 94 10.62 13.34 -9.82
C ASN A 94 9.78 12.06 -9.82
N LYS A 95 8.58 12.11 -10.42
CA LYS A 95 7.60 11.03 -10.37
C LYS A 95 8.12 9.71 -10.97
N ALA A 96 8.97 9.79 -12.00
CA ALA A 96 9.57 8.61 -12.60
C ALA A 96 10.51 7.86 -11.62
N ASP A 97 11.41 8.57 -10.93
CA ASP A 97 12.29 7.97 -9.91
C ASP A 97 11.48 7.46 -8.70
N PHE A 98 10.49 8.24 -8.24
CA PHE A 98 9.61 7.81 -7.18
C PHE A 98 8.89 6.49 -7.50
N ASN A 99 8.29 6.39 -8.69
CA ASN A 99 7.62 5.18 -9.15
C ASN A 99 8.59 4.01 -9.31
N ALA A 100 9.80 4.26 -9.84
CA ALA A 100 10.83 3.23 -9.97
C ALA A 100 11.21 2.64 -8.60
N ARG A 101 11.26 3.45 -7.53
CA ARG A 101 11.53 2.98 -6.17
C ARG A 101 10.39 2.14 -5.59
N LEU A 102 9.13 2.48 -5.87
CA LEU A 102 7.99 1.64 -5.48
C LEU A 102 8.06 0.28 -6.17
N THR A 103 8.28 0.26 -7.48
CA THR A 103 8.42 -0.97 -8.27
C THR A 103 9.62 -1.82 -7.80
N LYS A 104 10.75 -1.16 -7.46
CA LYS A 104 11.93 -1.84 -6.93
C LYS A 104 11.60 -2.56 -5.62
N LEU A 105 10.96 -1.88 -4.66
CA LEU A 105 10.58 -2.49 -3.39
C LEU A 105 9.63 -3.67 -3.59
N GLU A 106 8.60 -3.52 -4.43
CA GLU A 106 7.67 -4.60 -4.76
C GLU A 106 8.41 -5.82 -5.31
N THR A 107 9.26 -5.61 -6.33
CA THR A 107 10.00 -6.68 -7.00
C THR A 107 10.96 -7.39 -6.05
N GLU A 108 11.71 -6.64 -5.24
CA GLU A 108 12.64 -7.21 -4.28
C GLU A 108 11.92 -7.93 -3.14
N ALA A 109 10.80 -7.41 -2.66
CA ALA A 109 9.98 -8.07 -1.65
C ALA A 109 9.41 -9.40 -2.17
N LYS A 110 8.93 -9.43 -3.41
CA LYS A 110 8.45 -10.65 -4.06
C LYS A 110 9.55 -11.70 -4.20
N ALA A 111 10.74 -11.28 -4.63
CA ALA A 111 11.90 -12.17 -4.74
C ALA A 111 12.38 -12.68 -3.37
N ALA A 112 12.33 -11.82 -2.35
CA ALA A 112 12.68 -12.18 -0.98
C ALA A 112 11.69 -13.19 -0.39
N GLU A 113 10.39 -12.99 -0.58
CA GLU A 113 9.35 -13.92 -0.11
C GLU A 113 9.59 -15.34 -0.62
N ALA A 114 9.94 -15.48 -1.91
CA ALA A 114 10.20 -16.77 -2.52
C ALA A 114 11.43 -17.51 -1.92
N LYS A 115 12.38 -16.75 -1.34
CA LYS A 115 13.62 -17.30 -0.77
C LYS A 115 13.51 -17.66 0.71
N VAL A 116 12.41 -17.31 1.40
CA VAL A 116 12.24 -17.61 2.82
C VAL A 116 11.94 -19.09 3.02
N THR A 117 12.91 -19.81 3.58
CA THR A 117 12.79 -21.22 3.96
C THR A 117 13.02 -21.44 5.45
N ASP A 118 13.76 -20.53 6.10
CA ASP A 118 14.15 -20.58 7.51
C ASP A 118 14.47 -19.16 8.04
N LEU A 119 14.89 -19.08 9.31
CA LEU A 119 15.21 -17.80 9.95
C LEU A 119 16.44 -17.12 9.31
N ASP A 120 17.44 -17.88 8.89
CA ASP A 120 18.68 -17.29 8.35
C ASP A 120 18.43 -16.69 6.97
N THR A 121 17.70 -17.38 6.10
CA THR A 121 17.28 -16.87 4.81
C THR A 121 16.37 -15.66 4.99
N PHE A 122 15.45 -15.67 5.97
CA PHE A 122 14.63 -14.51 6.29
C PHE A 122 15.48 -13.31 6.71
N LYS A 123 16.42 -13.47 7.66
CA LYS A 123 17.31 -12.39 8.13
C LYS A 123 18.08 -11.75 6.98
N ALA A 124 18.67 -12.56 6.10
CA ALA A 124 19.43 -12.08 4.95
C ALA A 124 18.55 -11.24 4.02
N GLN A 125 17.39 -11.76 3.62
CA GLN A 125 16.48 -11.06 2.74
C GLN A 125 15.89 -9.81 3.40
N PHE A 126 15.54 -9.88 4.69
CA PHE A 126 14.95 -8.76 5.43
C PHE A 126 15.92 -7.58 5.50
N THR A 127 17.20 -7.84 5.79
CA THR A 127 18.23 -6.79 5.83
C THR A 127 18.37 -6.06 4.49
N GLU A 128 18.34 -6.79 3.37
CA GLU A 128 18.48 -6.19 2.04
C GLU A 128 17.24 -5.36 1.65
N VAL A 129 16.05 -5.93 1.81
CA VAL A 129 14.80 -5.24 1.43
C VAL A 129 14.57 -3.98 2.26
N GLN A 130 14.94 -3.96 3.54
CA GLN A 130 14.81 -2.80 4.44
C GLN A 130 15.59 -1.56 3.97
N LYS A 131 16.65 -1.72 3.18
CA LYS A 131 17.43 -0.60 2.63
C LYS A 131 16.57 0.31 1.74
N ASN A 132 15.56 -0.24 1.06
CA ASN A 132 14.63 0.54 0.23
C ASN A 132 13.83 1.55 1.04
N CYS A 133 13.44 1.20 2.28
CA CYS A 133 12.65 2.08 3.14
C CYS A 133 13.41 3.40 3.42
N GLY A 134 14.66 3.28 3.86
CA GLY A 134 15.52 4.45 4.16
C GLY A 134 15.82 5.28 2.92
N GLY A 135 16.20 4.64 1.81
CA GLY A 135 16.55 5.32 0.58
C GLY A 135 15.42 6.15 -0.02
N CYS A 136 14.18 5.62 0.02
CA CYS A 136 13.00 6.34 -0.43
C CYS A 136 12.64 7.49 0.53
N HIS A 137 12.56 7.21 1.83
CA HIS A 137 12.13 8.17 2.85
C HIS A 137 13.08 9.36 3.00
N GLN A 138 14.39 9.19 2.78
CA GLN A 138 15.34 10.29 2.80
C GLN A 138 15.05 11.36 1.73
N THR A 139 14.54 10.96 0.58
CA THR A 139 14.29 11.85 -0.56
C THR A 139 12.86 12.38 -0.58
N TYR A 140 11.87 11.54 -0.21
CA TYR A 140 10.46 11.77 -0.52
C TYR A 140 9.56 11.99 0.69
N ARG A 141 10.10 11.89 1.92
CA ARG A 141 9.32 12.03 3.16
C ARG A 141 9.89 13.13 4.04
N LYS A 142 9.01 13.96 4.64
CA LYS A 142 9.38 14.90 5.70
C LYS A 142 10.01 14.12 6.87
N ARG A 143 11.12 14.64 7.40
CA ARG A 143 11.69 14.10 8.65
C ARG A 143 10.67 14.30 9.77
N GLN A 144 10.50 13.30 10.59
CA GLN A 144 9.78 13.47 11.86
C GLN A 144 10.78 14.10 12.84
N SER A 145 10.41 15.28 13.35
CA SER A 145 11.07 15.94 14.48
C SER A 145 10.75 15.19 15.76
#